data_9efa2ec91549ba82452bef7f51711601
#
_entry.id   9efa2ec91549ba82452bef7f51711601
#
_cell.length_a   1.000
_cell.length_b   1.000
_cell.length_c   1.000
_cell.angle_alpha   90.00
_cell.angle_beta   90.00
_cell.angle_gamma   90.00
#
_symmetry.space_group_name_H-M   'P 1'
#
loop_
_entity.id
_entity.type
_entity.pdbx_description
1 polymer ?
#
loop_
_entity_poly.entity_id
_entity_poly.type
_entity_poly.pdbx_seq_one_letter_code
_entity_poly.pdbx_strand_id
1 'polypeptide(L)'
;CEKGTIIMCLLSDAAVMSVWPTIKPYLTPGKALYFSHGFAITWSDRTGVVPQKDIDVIMVAPKGSGTSLRTMFLEGRGLNSSYAIYQDATGKAMDRTIALGIGIGSGYLFETTFQREATSDLTGERGSLMGAIQGLLLAQYEVLRENGHTPSEAFNELSLIHI
;
A
#
# COMPACT_ATOMS: atom_id res chain seq x y z
N CYS A 1 2.52 -17.42 11.74
CA CYS A 1 1.61 -17.95 10.69
C CYS A 1 0.85 -19.21 11.14
N GLU A 2 1.46 -20.10 11.91
CA GLU A 2 0.87 -21.42 12.24
C GLU A 2 -0.50 -21.30 12.92
N LYS A 3 -0.63 -20.46 13.96
CA LYS A 3 -1.85 -20.31 14.77
C LYS A 3 -2.86 -19.28 14.20
N GLY A 4 -2.44 -18.43 13.28
CA GLY A 4 -3.29 -17.38 12.73
C GLY A 4 -4.27 -17.92 11.68
N THR A 5 -5.49 -17.40 11.67
CA THR A 5 -6.48 -17.65 10.62
C THR A 5 -6.39 -16.66 9.48
N ILE A 6 -5.90 -15.44 9.75
CA ILE A 6 -5.60 -14.41 8.77
C ILE A 6 -4.12 -14.07 8.91
N ILE A 7 -3.37 -14.23 7.83
CA ILE A 7 -1.94 -13.93 7.76
C ILE A 7 -1.77 -12.60 7.05
N MET A 8 -1.40 -11.57 7.80
CA MET A 8 -1.21 -10.22 7.27
C MET A 8 0.21 -10.06 6.75
N CYS A 9 0.37 -9.98 5.44
CA CYS A 9 1.64 -9.78 4.77
C CYS A 9 1.89 -8.28 4.60
N LEU A 10 2.44 -7.64 5.64
CA LEU A 10 2.71 -6.19 5.71
C LEU A 10 4.20 -5.88 5.56
N LEU A 11 4.87 -6.62 4.71
CA LEU A 11 6.29 -6.48 4.39
C LEU A 11 6.47 -5.65 3.12
N SER A 12 7.67 -5.10 2.92
CA SER A 12 8.03 -4.51 1.62
C SER A 12 7.99 -5.55 0.50
N ASP A 13 7.76 -5.12 -0.74
CA ASP A 13 7.66 -6.02 -1.89
C ASP A 13 8.87 -6.97 -2.01
N ALA A 14 10.09 -6.44 -1.82
CA ALA A 14 11.30 -7.24 -1.83
C ALA A 14 11.35 -8.27 -0.69
N ALA A 15 10.90 -7.88 0.51
CA ALA A 15 10.87 -8.78 1.66
C ALA A 15 9.82 -9.87 1.50
N VAL A 16 8.65 -9.57 0.92
CA VAL A 16 7.63 -10.57 0.62
C VAL A 16 8.21 -11.69 -0.25
N MET A 17 8.91 -11.34 -1.32
CA MET A 17 9.52 -12.33 -2.23
C MET A 17 10.49 -13.24 -1.50
N SER A 18 11.36 -12.69 -0.66
CA SER A 18 12.37 -13.47 0.07
C SER A 18 11.79 -14.36 1.15
N VAL A 19 10.71 -13.92 1.81
CA VAL A 19 10.06 -14.65 2.93
C VAL A 19 8.99 -15.62 2.44
N TRP A 20 8.50 -15.46 1.22
CA TRP A 20 7.40 -16.26 0.67
C TRP A 20 7.58 -17.78 0.82
N PRO A 21 8.75 -18.39 0.48
CA PRO A 21 8.94 -19.83 0.65
C PRO A 21 8.78 -20.31 2.10
N THR A 22 9.11 -19.43 3.06
CA THR A 22 9.01 -19.75 4.49
C THR A 22 7.58 -19.68 5.00
N ILE A 23 6.77 -18.71 4.54
CA ILE A 23 5.40 -18.53 5.03
C ILE A 23 4.38 -19.41 4.30
N LYS A 24 4.61 -19.71 3.03
CA LYS A 24 3.71 -20.49 2.19
C LYS A 24 3.25 -21.82 2.81
N PRO A 25 4.11 -22.63 3.46
CA PRO A 25 3.68 -23.89 4.09
C PRO A 25 2.67 -23.73 5.23
N TYR A 26 2.60 -22.55 5.86
CA TYR A 26 1.67 -22.27 6.96
C TYR A 26 0.30 -21.76 6.48
N LEU A 27 0.16 -21.49 5.19
CA LEU A 27 -1.10 -21.07 4.58
C LEU A 27 -1.96 -22.31 4.27
N THR A 28 -2.52 -22.90 5.32
CA THR A 28 -3.35 -24.11 5.22
C THR A 28 -4.78 -23.77 4.78
N PRO A 29 -5.55 -24.77 4.27
CA PRO A 29 -6.92 -24.56 3.81
C PRO A 29 -7.80 -23.79 4.80
N GLY A 30 -8.60 -22.87 4.28
CA GLY A 30 -9.52 -22.06 5.08
C GLY A 30 -8.91 -20.79 5.71
N LYS A 31 -7.61 -20.60 5.63
CA LYS A 31 -6.96 -19.35 6.05
C LYS A 31 -7.15 -18.24 5.01
N ALA A 32 -6.85 -17.01 5.43
CA ALA A 32 -6.79 -15.86 4.54
C ALA A 32 -5.38 -15.26 4.52
N LEU A 33 -4.91 -14.93 3.33
CA LEU A 33 -3.70 -14.15 3.10
C LEU A 33 -4.11 -12.71 2.79
N TYR A 34 -3.66 -11.78 3.59
CA TYR A 34 -4.00 -10.36 3.49
C TYR A 34 -2.82 -9.53 3.03
N PHE A 35 -3.10 -8.57 2.13
CA PHE A 35 -2.17 -7.55 1.66
C PHE A 35 -2.72 -6.15 1.87
N SER A 36 -1.85 -5.16 1.96
CA SER A 36 -2.18 -3.73 1.94
C SER A 36 -1.83 -3.06 0.61
N HIS A 37 -1.23 -3.79 -0.32
CA HIS A 37 -0.83 -3.35 -1.65
C HIS A 37 -0.86 -4.52 -2.63
N GLY A 38 -1.27 -4.24 -3.87
CA GLY A 38 -1.53 -5.28 -4.86
C GLY A 38 -0.31 -5.84 -5.59
N PHE A 39 0.90 -5.31 -5.37
CA PHE A 39 2.10 -5.61 -6.16
C PHE A 39 2.43 -7.10 -6.23
N ALA A 40 2.57 -7.75 -5.08
CA ALA A 40 3.05 -9.12 -5.00
C ALA A 40 2.20 -10.13 -5.80
N ILE A 41 0.89 -9.95 -5.78
CA ILE A 41 -0.08 -10.81 -6.47
C ILE A 41 -0.23 -10.43 -7.95
N THR A 42 -0.24 -9.11 -8.25
CA THR A 42 -0.38 -8.62 -9.63
C THR A 42 0.73 -9.12 -10.55
N TRP A 43 1.95 -9.15 -10.05
CA TRP A 43 3.12 -9.65 -10.80
C TRP A 43 3.67 -10.95 -10.22
N SER A 44 2.77 -11.89 -9.90
CA SER A 44 3.13 -13.18 -9.31
C SER A 44 4.11 -14.02 -10.15
N ASP A 45 4.13 -13.83 -11.46
CA ASP A 45 5.11 -14.40 -12.40
C ASP A 45 6.55 -13.95 -12.12
N ARG A 46 6.71 -12.71 -11.61
CA ARG A 46 8.01 -12.12 -11.27
C ARG A 46 8.35 -12.25 -9.81
N THR A 47 7.37 -12.09 -8.95
CA THR A 47 7.56 -12.13 -7.49
C THR A 47 7.66 -13.55 -6.95
N GLY A 48 7.16 -14.55 -7.67
CA GLY A 48 7.02 -15.93 -7.22
C GLY A 48 5.95 -16.13 -6.14
N VAL A 49 5.19 -15.08 -5.80
CA VAL A 49 4.13 -15.13 -4.79
C VAL A 49 2.86 -15.70 -5.39
N VAL A 50 2.78 -17.02 -5.38
CA VAL A 50 1.63 -17.78 -5.91
C VAL A 50 0.92 -18.48 -4.74
N PRO A 51 -0.23 -17.95 -4.28
CA PRO A 51 -1.02 -18.56 -3.22
C PRO A 51 -1.62 -19.91 -3.62
N GLN A 52 -1.88 -20.75 -2.63
CA GLN A 52 -2.63 -21.99 -2.82
C GLN A 52 -4.10 -21.67 -3.15
N LYS A 53 -4.80 -22.61 -3.83
CA LYS A 53 -6.19 -22.41 -4.28
C LYS A 53 -7.24 -22.54 -3.17
N ASP A 54 -6.86 -23.05 -2.04
CA ASP A 54 -7.73 -23.41 -0.90
C ASP A 54 -7.70 -22.40 0.25
N ILE A 55 -7.15 -21.21 0.00
CA ILE A 55 -7.13 -20.07 0.92
C ILE A 55 -7.81 -18.86 0.32
N ASP A 56 -8.27 -17.92 1.14
CA ASP A 56 -8.68 -16.61 0.67
C ASP A 56 -7.45 -15.72 0.41
N VAL A 57 -7.52 -14.87 -0.61
CA VAL A 57 -6.52 -13.84 -0.87
C VAL A 57 -7.23 -12.49 -0.98
N ILE A 58 -6.98 -11.63 -0.02
CA ILE A 58 -7.71 -10.39 0.20
C ILE A 58 -6.79 -9.19 0.37
N MET A 59 -7.30 -8.02 0.12
CA MET A 59 -6.57 -6.76 0.25
C MET A 59 -7.45 -5.67 0.83
N VAL A 60 -6.89 -4.87 1.74
CA VAL A 60 -7.38 -3.53 2.08
C VAL A 60 -6.18 -2.59 2.00
N ALA A 61 -6.24 -1.62 1.11
CA ALA A 61 -5.18 -0.67 0.82
C ALA A 61 -5.58 0.76 1.22
N PRO A 62 -5.18 1.24 2.41
CA PRO A 62 -5.41 2.62 2.84
C PRO A 62 -4.71 3.61 1.91
N LYS A 63 -5.38 4.71 1.59
CA LYS A 63 -4.85 5.77 0.71
C LYS A 63 -4.11 6.82 1.53
N GLY A 64 -2.97 6.42 2.08
CA GLY A 64 -2.07 7.22 2.88
C GLY A 64 -1.09 6.39 3.69
N SER A 65 -0.14 7.04 4.35
CA SER A 65 0.88 6.36 5.14
C SER A 65 0.29 5.63 6.35
N GLY A 66 0.95 4.58 6.79
CA GLY A 66 0.54 3.84 7.99
C GLY A 66 0.52 4.70 9.26
N THR A 67 1.41 5.69 9.35
CA THR A 67 1.42 6.68 10.44
C THR A 67 0.18 7.57 10.39
N SER A 68 -0.19 8.06 9.22
CA SER A 68 -1.41 8.86 9.02
C SER A 68 -2.67 8.04 9.36
N LEU A 69 -2.74 6.79 8.90
CA LEU A 69 -3.85 5.89 9.24
C LEU A 69 -3.99 5.75 10.76
N ARG A 70 -2.87 5.52 11.47
CA ARG A 70 -2.88 5.36 12.93
C ARG A 70 -3.30 6.63 13.66
N THR A 71 -2.79 7.79 13.22
CA THR A 71 -3.16 9.09 13.80
C THR A 71 -4.65 9.34 13.65
N MET A 72 -5.18 9.19 12.44
CA MET A 72 -6.60 9.39 12.17
C MET A 72 -7.49 8.39 12.92
N PHE A 73 -7.05 7.15 13.08
CA PHE A 73 -7.75 6.15 13.89
C PHE A 73 -7.88 6.61 15.34
N LEU A 74 -6.80 7.10 15.95
CA LEU A 74 -6.81 7.59 17.35
C LEU A 74 -7.69 8.84 17.54
N GLU A 75 -7.83 9.64 16.50
CA GLU A 75 -8.70 10.84 16.46
C GLU A 75 -10.17 10.51 16.16
N GLY A 76 -10.54 9.24 15.98
CA GLY A 76 -11.89 8.83 15.60
C GLY A 76 -12.25 9.18 14.15
N ARG A 77 -11.26 9.47 13.32
CA ARG A 77 -11.36 9.68 11.87
C ARG A 77 -10.79 8.46 11.14
N GLY A 78 -10.94 8.42 9.82
CA GLY A 78 -10.39 7.31 9.03
C GLY A 78 -9.87 7.77 7.67
N LEU A 79 -8.88 7.04 7.13
CA LEU A 79 -8.46 7.17 5.74
C LEU A 79 -9.39 6.36 4.84
N ASN A 80 -9.64 6.88 3.64
CA ASN A 80 -10.27 6.09 2.59
C ASN A 80 -9.36 4.92 2.22
N SER A 81 -9.96 3.76 2.00
CA SER A 81 -9.22 2.55 1.63
C SER A 81 -9.91 1.85 0.47
N SER A 82 -9.14 1.34 -0.46
CA SER A 82 -9.67 0.41 -1.45
C SER A 82 -9.58 -1.02 -0.91
N TYR A 83 -10.51 -1.88 -1.34
CA TYR A 83 -10.47 -3.30 -1.02
C TYR A 83 -10.59 -4.16 -2.28
N ALA A 84 -10.02 -5.34 -2.24
CA ALA A 84 -10.14 -6.30 -3.33
C ALA A 84 -10.09 -7.74 -2.81
N ILE A 85 -10.80 -8.61 -3.52
CA ILE A 85 -10.75 -10.06 -3.33
C ILE A 85 -10.12 -10.65 -4.58
N TYR A 86 -8.95 -11.26 -4.43
CA TYR A 86 -8.29 -11.99 -5.51
C TYR A 86 -8.80 -13.42 -5.61
N GLN A 87 -9.03 -14.05 -4.44
CA GLN A 87 -9.50 -15.43 -4.33
C GLN A 87 -10.38 -15.59 -3.09
N ASP A 88 -11.55 -16.19 -3.29
CA ASP A 88 -12.48 -16.59 -2.23
C ASP A 88 -12.64 -18.12 -2.24
N ALA A 89 -11.85 -18.80 -1.45
CA ALA A 89 -11.91 -20.26 -1.31
C ALA A 89 -12.89 -20.69 -0.22
N THR A 90 -13.20 -19.80 0.73
CA THR A 90 -14.01 -20.14 1.90
C THR A 90 -15.46 -19.66 1.81
N GLY A 91 -15.78 -18.79 0.86
CA GLY A 91 -17.05 -18.05 0.80
C GLY A 91 -17.15 -16.94 1.86
N LYS A 92 -16.04 -16.59 2.53
CA LYS A 92 -16.00 -15.59 3.61
C LYS A 92 -15.00 -14.45 3.33
N ALA A 93 -14.43 -14.41 2.13
CA ALA A 93 -13.40 -13.42 1.81
C ALA A 93 -13.93 -11.99 1.92
N MET A 94 -15.16 -11.71 1.47
CA MET A 94 -15.79 -10.38 1.58
C MET A 94 -15.95 -9.98 3.04
N ASP A 95 -16.55 -10.82 3.86
CA ASP A 95 -16.77 -10.51 5.28
C ASP A 95 -15.46 -10.23 6.02
N ARG A 96 -14.44 -11.05 5.76
CA ARG A 96 -13.09 -10.85 6.31
C ARG A 96 -12.47 -9.54 5.87
N THR A 97 -12.61 -9.20 4.60
CA THR A 97 -12.05 -7.96 4.01
C THR A 97 -12.71 -6.73 4.62
N ILE A 98 -14.03 -6.71 4.69
CA ILE A 98 -14.78 -5.57 5.27
C ILE A 98 -14.49 -5.45 6.76
N ALA A 99 -14.48 -6.57 7.51
CA ALA A 99 -14.14 -6.56 8.93
C ALA A 99 -12.73 -5.99 9.19
N LEU A 100 -11.76 -6.37 8.37
CA LEU A 100 -10.40 -5.82 8.46
C LEU A 100 -10.37 -4.33 8.11
N GLY A 101 -11.08 -3.91 7.05
CA GLY A 101 -11.18 -2.50 6.67
C GLY A 101 -11.74 -1.64 7.80
N ILE A 102 -12.79 -2.10 8.45
CA ILE A 102 -13.36 -1.44 9.65
C ILE A 102 -12.34 -1.47 10.80
N GLY A 103 -11.73 -2.62 11.06
CA GLY A 103 -10.79 -2.83 12.16
C GLY A 103 -9.54 -1.96 12.11
N ILE A 104 -9.03 -1.65 10.90
CA ILE A 104 -7.90 -0.73 10.72
C ILE A 104 -8.32 0.75 10.74
N GLY A 105 -9.62 1.05 10.80
CA GLY A 105 -10.15 2.41 10.85
C GLY A 105 -10.28 3.08 9.49
N SER A 106 -10.69 2.35 8.46
CA SER A 106 -11.01 2.96 7.16
C SER A 106 -12.23 3.86 7.28
N GLY A 107 -12.14 5.10 6.80
CA GLY A 107 -13.25 6.05 6.79
C GLY A 107 -14.28 5.76 5.70
N TYR A 108 -13.81 5.25 4.57
CA TYR A 108 -14.61 4.81 3.45
C TYR A 108 -13.92 3.65 2.74
N LEU A 109 -14.69 2.63 2.40
CA LEU A 109 -14.22 1.45 1.66
C LEU A 109 -14.81 1.44 0.25
N PHE A 110 -13.96 1.31 -0.77
CA PHE A 110 -14.39 1.17 -2.16
C PHE A 110 -13.71 -0.01 -2.84
N GLU A 111 -14.46 -0.65 -3.71
CA GLU A 111 -14.00 -1.85 -4.42
C GLU A 111 -12.97 -1.52 -5.51
N THR A 112 -11.98 -2.40 -5.65
CA THR A 112 -10.98 -2.36 -6.72
C THR A 112 -10.52 -3.79 -7.07
N THR A 113 -9.44 -3.91 -7.83
CA THR A 113 -8.72 -5.17 -8.06
C THR A 113 -7.27 -5.03 -7.64
N PHE A 114 -6.58 -6.13 -7.36
CA PHE A 114 -5.13 -6.11 -7.05
C PHE A 114 -4.34 -5.38 -8.13
N GLN A 115 -4.65 -5.63 -9.41
CA GLN A 115 -3.97 -4.98 -10.53
C GLN A 115 -4.24 -3.46 -10.58
N ARG A 116 -5.49 -3.04 -10.44
CA ARG A 116 -5.84 -1.61 -10.48
C ARG A 116 -5.21 -0.86 -9.31
N GLU A 117 -5.27 -1.46 -8.12
CA GLU A 117 -4.66 -0.87 -6.92
C GLU A 117 -3.15 -0.70 -7.13
N ALA A 118 -2.44 -1.76 -7.49
CA ALA A 118 -1.00 -1.71 -7.70
C ALA A 118 -0.59 -0.68 -8.78
N THR A 119 -1.33 -0.61 -9.88
CA THR A 119 -1.03 0.34 -10.96
C THR A 119 -1.30 1.78 -10.53
N SER A 120 -2.44 2.06 -9.89
CA SER A 120 -2.78 3.41 -9.45
C SER A 120 -1.89 3.91 -8.31
N ASP A 121 -1.55 3.04 -7.38
CA ASP A 121 -0.67 3.35 -6.26
C ASP A 121 0.74 3.70 -6.73
N LEU A 122 1.35 2.85 -7.56
CA LEU A 122 2.67 3.12 -8.13
C LEU A 122 2.68 4.40 -8.99
N THR A 123 1.63 4.67 -9.74
CA THR A 123 1.52 5.91 -10.53
C THR A 123 1.35 7.13 -9.64
N GLY A 124 0.49 7.05 -8.62
CA GLY A 124 0.23 8.14 -7.69
C GLY A 124 1.42 8.44 -6.79
N GLU A 125 1.97 7.43 -6.13
CA GLU A 125 3.09 7.62 -5.21
C GLU A 125 4.39 7.93 -5.95
N ARG A 126 4.84 7.02 -6.79
CA ARG A 126 6.17 7.09 -7.38
C ARG A 126 6.24 8.04 -8.56
N GLY A 127 5.22 8.05 -9.42
CA GLY A 127 5.14 8.96 -10.54
C GLY A 127 4.88 10.40 -10.13
N SER A 128 3.88 10.64 -9.29
CA SER A 128 3.43 11.99 -8.94
C SER A 128 4.04 12.49 -7.63
N LEU A 129 3.74 11.86 -6.50
CA LEU A 129 4.06 12.42 -5.16
C LEU A 129 5.55 12.39 -4.85
N MET A 130 6.23 11.27 -5.11
CA MET A 130 7.65 11.10 -4.80
C MET A 130 8.57 11.37 -6.00
N GLY A 131 8.05 11.39 -7.21
CA GLY A 131 8.80 11.65 -8.43
C GLY A 131 8.59 13.07 -8.93
N ALA A 132 7.45 13.34 -9.57
CA ALA A 132 7.23 14.59 -10.31
C ALA A 132 7.26 15.83 -9.40
N ILE A 133 6.61 15.79 -8.24
CA ILE A 133 6.60 16.94 -7.31
C ILE A 133 8.00 17.22 -6.79
N GLN A 134 8.72 16.20 -6.34
CA GLN A 134 10.08 16.36 -5.83
C GLN A 134 11.06 16.79 -6.94
N GLY A 135 10.91 16.23 -8.14
CA GLY A 135 11.70 16.61 -9.30
C GLY A 135 11.45 18.06 -9.73
N LEU A 136 10.20 18.53 -9.67
CA LEU A 136 9.87 19.93 -9.94
C LEU A 136 10.55 20.88 -8.93
N LEU A 137 10.47 20.59 -7.64
CA LEU A 137 11.09 21.39 -6.60
C LEU A 137 12.61 21.44 -6.76
N LEU A 138 13.24 20.29 -7.04
CA LEU A 138 14.68 20.21 -7.28
C LEU A 138 15.09 21.05 -8.51
N ALA A 139 14.42 20.87 -9.64
CA ALA A 139 14.72 21.61 -10.87
C ALA A 139 14.60 23.13 -10.68
N GLN A 140 13.57 23.58 -9.97
CA GLN A 140 13.40 24.99 -9.66
C GLN A 140 14.49 25.52 -8.73
N TYR A 141 14.89 24.73 -7.73
CA TYR A 141 16.02 25.07 -6.87
C TYR A 141 17.32 25.24 -7.68
N GLU A 142 17.61 24.33 -8.58
CA GLU A 142 18.80 24.36 -9.43
C GLU A 142 18.80 25.63 -10.31
N VAL A 143 17.67 25.96 -10.95
CA VAL A 143 17.53 27.20 -11.75
C VAL A 143 17.81 28.45 -10.92
N LEU A 144 17.28 28.55 -9.70
CA LEU A 144 17.56 29.70 -8.82
C LEU A 144 19.06 29.74 -8.44
N ARG A 145 19.68 28.59 -8.15
CA ARG A 145 21.12 28.52 -7.87
C ARG A 145 21.97 28.96 -9.05
N GLU A 146 21.62 28.56 -10.27
CA GLU A 146 22.31 28.96 -11.50
C GLU A 146 22.17 30.47 -11.78
N ASN A 147 21.07 31.08 -11.35
CA ASN A 147 20.84 32.52 -11.45
C ASN A 147 21.46 33.32 -10.28
N GLY A 148 22.32 32.70 -9.47
CA GLY A 148 23.13 33.40 -8.46
C GLY A 148 22.49 33.53 -7.08
N HIS A 149 21.31 32.96 -6.84
CA HIS A 149 20.71 32.92 -5.50
C HIS A 149 21.54 32.04 -4.57
N THR A 150 21.65 32.45 -3.31
CA THR A 150 22.27 31.60 -2.28
C THR A 150 21.41 30.34 -2.03
N PRO A 151 21.97 29.27 -1.47
CA PRO A 151 21.20 28.08 -1.12
C PRO A 151 20.00 28.40 -0.25
N SER A 152 20.14 29.31 0.71
CA SER A 152 19.07 29.69 1.62
C SER A 152 17.96 30.47 0.91
N GLU A 153 18.30 31.40 0.04
CA GLU A 153 17.32 32.14 -0.77
C GLU A 153 16.55 31.19 -1.68
N ALA A 154 17.24 30.36 -2.45
CA ALA A 154 16.61 29.40 -3.34
C ALA A 154 15.66 28.44 -2.59
N PHE A 155 16.08 27.95 -1.42
CA PHE A 155 15.23 27.08 -0.60
C PHE A 155 14.00 27.82 -0.04
N ASN A 156 14.15 29.04 0.46
CA ASN A 156 13.05 29.79 1.03
C ASN A 156 11.99 30.15 -0.03
N GLU A 157 12.42 30.52 -1.23
CA GLU A 157 11.47 30.77 -2.33
C GLU A 157 10.65 29.55 -2.71
N LEU A 158 11.22 28.35 -2.59
CA LEU A 158 10.51 27.10 -2.84
C LEU A 158 9.60 26.67 -1.69
N SER A 159 9.97 27.03 -0.45
CA SER A 159 9.24 26.59 0.75
C SER A 159 8.03 27.46 1.10
N LEU A 160 7.98 28.71 0.62
CA LEU A 160 6.88 29.66 0.89
C LEU A 160 5.52 29.19 0.36
N ILE A 161 5.49 28.28 -0.60
CA ILE A 161 4.25 27.65 -1.10
C ILE A 161 3.69 26.57 -0.18
N HIS A 162 4.38 26.23 0.92
CA HIS A 162 3.98 25.21 1.87
C HIS A 162 3.45 25.74 3.20
N ILE A 163 3.25 27.04 3.32
CA ILE A 163 2.69 27.70 4.52
C ILE A 163 1.20 27.96 4.34
#